data_6050606609f05c591b00a5d139f7ea84
#
_entry.id   6050606609f05c591b00a5d139f7ea84
#
_cell.length_a   1.000
_cell.length_b   1.000
_cell.length_c   1.000
_cell.angle_alpha   90.00
_cell.angle_beta   90.00
_cell.angle_gamma   90.00
#
_symmetry.space_group_name_H-M   'P 1'
#
loop_
_entity.id
_entity.type
_entity.pdbx_description
1 polymer ?
#
loop_
_entity_poly.entity_id
_entity_poly.type
_entity_poly.pdbx_seq_one_letter_code
_entity_poly.pdbx_strand_id
1 'polypeptide(L)'
;MSKASKYVLKNKNPINEYRIGDIVLLVKNPFTGEVDINNIIKILKALPLAILKTTNTISVGDFSFLKKRQVDALYYDNMIYITNEQENEMDFCKNLIHELAHGCEEVYYSDIYEDASIKQEFLAKRLKMYEVLKAYGYDELQKEHFLNLEYEENFDLYLYKTIGYDKLRTLVGGFFVSPYAATSLREYFANGFENYFLKSPEEVSKISPALFNKISLFSEKPV
;
A
#
# COMPACT_ATOMS: atom_id res chain seq x y z
N MET A 1 -47.38 3.24 -6.93
CA MET A 1 -45.92 3.42 -7.10
C MET A 1 -45.69 4.06 -8.45
N SER A 2 -45.01 5.22 -8.49
CA SER A 2 -44.74 5.93 -9.73
C SER A 2 -43.67 5.19 -10.59
N LYS A 3 -43.69 5.46 -11.91
CA LYS A 3 -42.65 4.90 -12.81
C LYS A 3 -41.23 5.30 -12.38
N ALA A 4 -41.06 6.44 -11.76
CA ALA A 4 -39.78 6.92 -11.19
C ALA A 4 -39.32 6.07 -9.99
N SER A 5 -40.25 5.68 -9.09
CA SER A 5 -39.93 4.80 -7.97
C SER A 5 -39.50 3.39 -8.42
N LYS A 6 -40.09 2.86 -9.50
CA LYS A 6 -39.68 1.57 -10.09
C LYS A 6 -38.32 1.67 -10.79
N TYR A 7 -37.97 2.82 -11.39
CA TYR A 7 -36.70 3.04 -12.03
C TYR A 7 -35.55 3.14 -11.02
N VAL A 8 -35.79 3.85 -9.89
CA VAL A 8 -34.84 3.99 -8.78
C VAL A 8 -34.58 2.66 -8.08
N LEU A 9 -35.61 1.80 -7.94
CA LEU A 9 -35.46 0.46 -7.33
C LEU A 9 -34.76 -0.54 -8.29
N LYS A 10 -34.82 -0.34 -9.59
CA LYS A 10 -34.20 -1.21 -10.60
C LYS A 10 -32.70 -0.94 -10.82
N ASN A 11 -32.22 0.24 -10.42
CA ASN A 11 -30.84 0.69 -10.65
C ASN A 11 -30.00 0.83 -9.35
N LYS A 12 -30.50 0.37 -8.20
CA LYS A 12 -29.67 0.17 -7.00
C LYS A 12 -29.03 -1.21 -7.12
N ASN A 13 -27.78 -1.27 -7.61
CA ASN A 13 -26.94 -2.43 -7.29
C ASN A 13 -26.99 -2.63 -5.78
N PRO A 14 -27.31 -3.85 -5.29
CA PRO A 14 -27.35 -4.09 -3.86
C PRO A 14 -25.95 -3.84 -3.31
N ILE A 15 -25.83 -2.85 -2.42
CA ILE A 15 -24.59 -2.63 -1.67
C ILE A 15 -24.57 -3.71 -0.60
N ASN A 16 -23.55 -4.57 -0.65
CA ASN A 16 -23.31 -5.51 0.42
C ASN A 16 -22.48 -4.81 1.51
N GLU A 17 -23.03 -4.75 2.72
CA GLU A 17 -22.39 -4.17 3.90
C GLU A 17 -21.95 -5.27 4.86
N TYR A 18 -20.70 -5.21 5.31
CA TYR A 18 -20.13 -6.09 6.33
C TYR A 18 -19.51 -5.25 7.43
N ARG A 19 -19.68 -5.67 8.69
CA ARG A 19 -19.10 -5.00 9.86
C ARG A 19 -17.99 -5.83 10.48
N ILE A 20 -16.82 -5.23 10.64
CA ILE A 20 -15.64 -5.85 11.24
C ILE A 20 -15.17 -4.91 12.37
N GLY A 21 -15.66 -5.17 13.60
CA GLY A 21 -15.52 -4.21 14.69
C GLY A 21 -16.19 -2.88 14.33
N ASP A 22 -15.43 -1.80 14.37
CA ASP A 22 -15.91 -0.45 14.02
C ASP A 22 -15.80 -0.14 12.51
N ILE A 23 -15.16 -1.02 11.73
CA ILE A 23 -15.00 -0.84 10.28
C ILE A 23 -16.25 -1.28 9.54
N VAL A 24 -16.68 -0.47 8.59
CA VAL A 24 -17.74 -0.81 7.62
C VAL A 24 -17.10 -1.11 6.27
N LEU A 25 -17.24 -2.36 5.80
CA LEU A 25 -16.83 -2.77 4.46
C LEU A 25 -18.04 -2.73 3.53
N LEU A 26 -18.00 -1.87 2.52
CA LEU A 26 -19.05 -1.65 1.53
C LEU A 26 -18.62 -2.18 0.16
N VAL A 27 -19.31 -3.20 -0.35
CA VAL A 27 -19.11 -3.71 -1.71
C VAL A 27 -20.22 -3.16 -2.60
N LYS A 28 -19.90 -2.12 -3.38
CA LYS A 28 -20.84 -1.40 -4.25
C LYS A 28 -21.02 -2.05 -5.62
N ASN A 29 -19.97 -2.69 -6.10
CA ASN A 29 -19.96 -3.40 -7.38
C ASN A 29 -19.39 -4.80 -7.16
N PRO A 30 -19.88 -5.84 -7.87
CA PRO A 30 -19.30 -7.18 -7.80
C PRO A 30 -17.84 -7.15 -8.29
N PHE A 31 -17.02 -8.02 -7.72
CA PHE A 31 -15.64 -8.21 -8.18
C PHE A 31 -15.64 -8.76 -9.62
N THR A 32 -14.67 -8.34 -10.42
CA THR A 32 -14.46 -8.86 -11.77
C THR A 32 -13.62 -10.14 -11.80
N GLY A 33 -12.78 -10.36 -10.77
CA GLY A 33 -11.95 -11.54 -10.60
C GLY A 33 -12.39 -12.43 -9.43
N GLU A 34 -11.56 -13.42 -9.12
CA GLU A 34 -11.84 -14.39 -8.06
C GLU A 34 -11.45 -13.85 -6.69
N VAL A 35 -12.39 -13.19 -6.00
CA VAL A 35 -12.22 -12.64 -4.65
C VAL A 35 -13.32 -13.18 -3.75
N ASP A 36 -12.94 -13.93 -2.70
CA ASP A 36 -13.87 -14.35 -1.63
C ASP A 36 -13.87 -13.31 -0.50
N ILE A 37 -14.96 -12.58 -0.37
CA ILE A 37 -15.14 -11.56 0.66
C ILE A 37 -14.99 -12.13 2.09
N ASN A 38 -15.32 -13.40 2.30
CA ASN A 38 -15.18 -14.02 3.63
C ASN A 38 -13.70 -14.17 4.03
N ASN A 39 -12.82 -14.43 3.06
CA ASN A 39 -11.38 -14.47 3.33
C ASN A 39 -10.83 -13.07 3.63
N ILE A 40 -11.28 -12.05 2.90
CA ILE A 40 -10.94 -10.65 3.20
C ILE A 40 -11.35 -10.28 4.63
N ILE A 41 -12.57 -10.65 5.04
CA ILE A 41 -13.04 -10.42 6.42
C ILE A 41 -12.18 -11.16 7.45
N LYS A 42 -11.73 -12.39 7.15
CA LYS A 42 -10.82 -13.13 8.05
C LYS A 42 -9.46 -12.44 8.19
N ILE A 43 -8.89 -11.97 7.07
CA ILE A 43 -7.63 -11.23 7.08
C ILE A 43 -7.77 -9.96 7.92
N LEU A 44 -8.80 -9.15 7.69
CA LEU A 44 -9.06 -7.95 8.50
C LEU A 44 -9.18 -8.29 9.99
N LYS A 45 -9.92 -9.33 10.36
CA LYS A 45 -10.09 -9.76 11.76
C LYS A 45 -8.79 -10.26 12.41
N ALA A 46 -7.81 -10.69 11.62
CA ALA A 46 -6.51 -11.13 12.10
C ALA A 46 -5.52 -9.98 12.32
N LEU A 47 -5.81 -8.78 11.79
CA LEU A 47 -4.94 -7.62 11.98
C LEU A 47 -5.05 -7.05 13.38
N PRO A 48 -3.96 -6.48 13.93
CA PRO A 48 -3.97 -5.75 15.19
C PRO A 48 -4.98 -4.62 15.20
N LEU A 49 -5.66 -4.42 16.34
CA LEU A 49 -6.67 -3.36 16.49
C LEU A 49 -6.10 -1.96 16.27
N ALA A 50 -4.82 -1.73 16.58
CA ALA A 50 -4.16 -0.45 16.32
C ALA A 50 -4.20 -0.09 14.84
N ILE A 51 -4.05 -1.07 13.95
CA ILE A 51 -4.15 -0.89 12.49
C ILE A 51 -5.60 -0.63 12.09
N LEU A 52 -6.53 -1.43 12.58
CA LEU A 52 -7.95 -1.32 12.22
C LEU A 52 -8.56 0.02 12.63
N LYS A 53 -8.09 0.64 13.73
CA LYS A 53 -8.56 1.95 14.19
C LYS A 53 -8.16 3.13 13.28
N THR A 54 -7.31 2.91 12.29
CA THR A 54 -6.88 3.96 11.35
C THR A 54 -7.85 4.16 10.20
N THR A 55 -8.87 3.29 10.06
CA THR A 55 -9.90 3.43 9.03
C THR A 55 -11.29 3.14 9.58
N ASN A 56 -12.27 3.88 9.09
CA ASN A 56 -13.67 3.70 9.45
C ASN A 56 -14.44 2.95 8.37
N THR A 57 -14.05 3.11 7.12
CA THR A 57 -14.79 2.55 5.98
C THR A 57 -13.84 2.06 4.90
N ILE A 58 -14.10 0.85 4.43
CA ILE A 58 -13.47 0.29 3.22
C ILE A 58 -14.57 0.20 2.16
N SER A 59 -14.40 0.89 1.05
CA SER A 59 -15.37 0.96 -0.03
C SER A 59 -14.83 0.33 -1.30
N VAL A 60 -15.46 -0.74 -1.76
CA VAL A 60 -15.08 -1.46 -2.98
C VAL A 60 -16.06 -1.11 -4.10
N GLY A 61 -15.55 -0.73 -5.26
CA GLY A 61 -16.43 -0.39 -6.38
C GLY A 61 -15.71 0.22 -7.58
N ASP A 62 -16.49 0.58 -8.58
CA ASP A 62 -16.03 1.31 -9.76
C ASP A 62 -15.96 2.83 -9.45
N PHE A 63 -14.77 3.34 -9.19
CA PHE A 63 -14.54 4.74 -8.86
C PHE A 63 -13.80 5.48 -9.97
N SER A 64 -14.46 6.45 -10.59
CA SER A 64 -13.88 7.24 -11.69
C SER A 64 -12.61 7.99 -11.29
N PHE A 65 -12.47 8.39 -10.02
CA PHE A 65 -11.26 9.08 -9.53
C PHE A 65 -10.06 8.15 -9.39
N LEU A 66 -10.24 6.86 -9.06
CA LEU A 66 -9.15 5.86 -9.09
C LEU A 66 -8.68 5.64 -10.53
N LYS A 67 -9.62 5.44 -11.45
CA LYS A 67 -9.31 5.29 -12.90
C LYS A 67 -8.56 6.49 -13.46
N LYS A 68 -8.98 7.71 -13.10
CA LYS A 68 -8.32 8.95 -13.54
C LYS A 68 -6.89 9.06 -13.01
N ARG A 69 -6.63 8.55 -11.81
CA ARG A 69 -5.29 8.53 -11.18
C ARG A 69 -4.46 7.31 -11.59
N GLN A 70 -5.07 6.34 -12.28
CA GLN A 70 -4.44 5.06 -12.64
C GLN A 70 -3.92 4.29 -11.42
N VAL A 71 -4.71 4.27 -10.34
CA VAL A 71 -4.42 3.51 -9.11
C VAL A 71 -5.57 2.57 -8.77
N ASP A 72 -5.27 1.45 -8.14
CA ASP A 72 -6.25 0.42 -7.78
C ASP A 72 -6.87 0.66 -6.40
N ALA A 73 -6.21 1.42 -5.54
CA ALA A 73 -6.69 1.78 -4.23
C ALA A 73 -6.23 3.18 -3.82
N LEU A 74 -6.86 3.73 -2.78
CA LEU A 74 -6.52 5.01 -2.19
C LEU A 74 -7.03 5.10 -0.76
N TYR A 75 -6.14 5.40 0.19
CA TYR A 75 -6.52 5.89 1.52
C TYR A 75 -6.75 7.40 1.49
N TYR A 76 -7.87 7.83 2.00
CA TYR A 76 -8.20 9.25 2.14
C TYR A 76 -9.22 9.47 3.26
N ASP A 77 -8.89 10.34 4.22
CA ASP A 77 -9.79 10.79 5.30
C ASP A 77 -10.42 9.61 6.07
N ASN A 78 -9.58 8.74 6.64
CA ASN A 78 -9.99 7.53 7.36
C ASN A 78 -10.84 6.54 6.53
N MET A 79 -10.79 6.64 5.22
CA MET A 79 -11.49 5.74 4.29
C MET A 79 -10.52 5.12 3.30
N ILE A 80 -10.76 3.86 2.97
CA ILE A 80 -10.05 3.16 1.90
C ILE A 80 -11.02 2.93 0.75
N TYR A 81 -10.61 3.34 -0.44
CA TYR A 81 -11.30 3.07 -1.69
C TYR A 81 -10.49 2.07 -2.50
N ILE A 82 -11.12 0.97 -2.93
CA ILE A 82 -10.47 -0.08 -3.72
C ILE A 82 -11.33 -0.35 -4.94
N THR A 83 -10.71 -0.45 -6.13
CA THR A 83 -11.43 -0.86 -7.32
C THR A 83 -11.99 -2.28 -7.18
N ASN A 84 -13.16 -2.54 -7.73
CA ASN A 84 -13.69 -3.90 -7.85
C ASN A 84 -13.04 -4.71 -9.00
N GLU A 85 -12.23 -4.04 -9.84
CA GLU A 85 -11.46 -4.64 -10.93
C GLU A 85 -10.15 -5.23 -10.36
N GLN A 86 -10.24 -6.43 -9.74
CA GLN A 86 -9.11 -7.15 -9.16
C GLN A 86 -8.90 -8.45 -9.92
N GLU A 87 -7.68 -8.84 -10.21
CA GLU A 87 -7.39 -10.11 -10.88
C GLU A 87 -7.68 -11.31 -9.96
N ASN A 88 -7.30 -11.18 -8.70
CA ASN A 88 -7.45 -12.23 -7.69
C ASN A 88 -7.51 -11.65 -6.26
N GLU A 89 -7.75 -12.51 -5.29
CA GLU A 89 -7.84 -12.15 -3.88
C GLU A 89 -6.53 -11.58 -3.31
N MET A 90 -5.38 -12.10 -3.77
CA MET A 90 -4.07 -11.64 -3.28
C MET A 90 -3.80 -10.19 -3.69
N ASP A 91 -4.19 -9.78 -4.89
CA ASP A 91 -4.02 -8.40 -5.35
C ASP A 91 -4.93 -7.44 -4.57
N PHE A 92 -6.17 -7.88 -4.27
CA PHE A 92 -7.04 -7.13 -3.38
C PHE A 92 -6.41 -6.96 -1.98
N CYS A 93 -5.87 -8.05 -1.40
CA CYS A 93 -5.24 -8.00 -0.08
C CYS A 93 -4.02 -7.08 -0.05
N LYS A 94 -3.19 -7.11 -1.09
CA LYS A 94 -2.03 -6.20 -1.20
C LYS A 94 -2.49 -4.75 -1.19
N ASN A 95 -3.43 -4.38 -2.06
CA ASN A 95 -3.99 -3.04 -2.12
C ASN A 95 -4.58 -2.62 -0.77
N LEU A 96 -5.35 -3.49 -0.13
CA LEU A 96 -5.96 -3.21 1.17
C LEU A 96 -4.91 -2.96 2.28
N ILE A 97 -3.94 -3.86 2.42
CA ILE A 97 -2.90 -3.75 3.46
C ILE A 97 -1.98 -2.55 3.20
N HIS A 98 -1.69 -2.25 1.92
CA HIS A 98 -0.96 -1.07 1.51
C HIS A 98 -1.66 0.23 1.95
N GLU A 99 -2.95 0.35 1.70
CA GLU A 99 -3.71 1.53 2.09
C GLU A 99 -3.91 1.63 3.62
N LEU A 100 -4.00 0.52 4.33
CA LEU A 100 -3.98 0.51 5.79
C LEU A 100 -2.65 1.01 6.35
N ALA A 101 -1.53 0.76 5.67
CA ALA A 101 -0.23 1.33 6.05
C ALA A 101 -0.25 2.85 5.97
N HIS A 102 -0.82 3.43 4.92
CA HIS A 102 -0.99 4.90 4.83
C HIS A 102 -1.89 5.46 5.92
N GLY A 103 -2.93 4.72 6.33
CA GLY A 103 -3.71 5.06 7.51
C GLY A 103 -2.90 5.05 8.81
N CYS A 104 -2.02 4.05 8.97
CA CYS A 104 -1.09 4.01 10.10
C CYS A 104 -0.10 5.18 10.08
N GLU A 105 0.43 5.56 8.92
CA GLU A 105 1.29 6.73 8.79
C GLU A 105 0.61 8.03 9.24
N GLU A 106 -0.66 8.22 8.86
CA GLU A 106 -1.40 9.42 9.22
C GLU A 106 -1.65 9.50 10.74
N VAL A 107 -2.06 8.39 11.36
CA VAL A 107 -2.41 8.35 12.80
C VAL A 107 -1.18 8.26 13.69
N TYR A 108 -0.15 7.52 13.29
CA TYR A 108 1.03 7.21 14.12
C TYR A 108 2.33 7.82 13.56
N TYR A 109 2.25 8.93 12.88
CA TYR A 109 3.39 9.59 12.22
C TYR A 109 4.61 9.75 13.13
N SER A 110 4.41 10.25 14.36
CA SER A 110 5.49 10.46 15.32
C SER A 110 6.14 9.13 15.75
N ASP A 111 5.35 8.10 16.02
CA ASP A 111 5.87 6.78 16.40
C ASP A 111 6.73 6.15 15.29
N ILE A 112 6.36 6.39 14.03
CA ILE A 112 7.03 5.85 12.86
C ILE A 112 8.31 6.63 12.53
N TYR A 113 8.26 7.97 12.51
CA TYR A 113 9.26 8.80 11.85
C TYR A 113 10.09 9.70 12.76
N GLU A 114 9.68 9.95 14.03
CA GLU A 114 10.30 10.96 14.89
C GLU A 114 11.78 10.66 15.21
N ASP A 115 12.15 9.39 15.40
CA ASP A 115 13.54 8.99 15.67
C ASP A 115 14.42 8.95 14.41
N ALA A 116 13.85 9.23 13.24
CA ALA A 116 14.50 9.21 11.94
C ALA A 116 15.13 7.87 11.51
N SER A 117 14.90 6.77 12.23
CA SER A 117 15.54 5.46 11.97
C SER A 117 15.19 4.92 10.57
N ILE A 118 13.89 4.92 10.21
CA ILE A 118 13.43 4.50 8.87
C ILE A 118 13.98 5.43 7.78
N LYS A 119 13.96 6.74 8.02
CA LYS A 119 14.48 7.73 7.08
C LYS A 119 15.95 7.49 6.78
N GLN A 120 16.77 7.26 7.80
CA GLN A 120 18.19 6.99 7.65
C GLN A 120 18.44 5.68 6.89
N GLU A 121 17.70 4.62 7.23
CA GLU A 121 17.77 3.33 6.55
C GLU A 121 17.40 3.48 5.06
N PHE A 122 16.29 4.13 4.75
CA PHE A 122 15.82 4.38 3.39
C PHE A 122 16.84 5.15 2.56
N LEU A 123 17.34 6.28 3.08
CA LEU A 123 18.34 7.09 2.38
C LEU A 123 19.66 6.34 2.15
N ALA A 124 20.12 5.57 3.13
CA ALA A 124 21.33 4.74 2.97
C ALA A 124 21.17 3.71 1.84
N LYS A 125 19.99 3.09 1.73
CA LYS A 125 19.67 2.15 0.65
C LYS A 125 19.58 2.83 -0.71
N ARG A 126 18.92 3.99 -0.79
CA ARG A 126 18.82 4.76 -2.02
C ARG A 126 20.17 5.25 -2.52
N LEU A 127 21.07 5.64 -1.61
CA LEU A 127 22.45 5.99 -1.97
C LEU A 127 23.22 4.79 -2.52
N LYS A 128 23.10 3.61 -1.86
CA LYS A 128 23.70 2.39 -2.41
C LYS A 128 23.12 2.04 -3.79
N MET A 129 21.82 2.19 -3.97
CA MET A 129 21.16 1.99 -5.26
C MET A 129 21.74 2.93 -6.33
N TYR A 130 21.90 4.22 -6.00
CA TYR A 130 22.52 5.19 -6.91
C TYR A 130 23.93 4.73 -7.37
N GLU A 131 24.79 4.31 -6.42
CA GLU A 131 26.15 3.88 -6.74
C GLU A 131 26.15 2.63 -7.65
N VAL A 132 25.27 1.67 -7.37
CA VAL A 132 25.13 0.47 -8.22
C VAL A 132 24.62 0.85 -9.61
N LEU A 133 23.56 1.63 -9.72
CA LEU A 133 22.99 2.02 -11.01
C LEU A 133 24.01 2.78 -11.85
N LYS A 134 24.73 3.71 -11.24
CA LYS A 134 25.81 4.46 -11.91
C LYS A 134 26.92 3.55 -12.44
N ALA A 135 27.33 2.55 -11.65
CA ALA A 135 28.33 1.58 -12.08
C ALA A 135 27.90 0.73 -13.28
N TYR A 136 26.58 0.56 -13.48
CA TYR A 136 26.00 -0.12 -14.63
C TYR A 136 25.61 0.81 -15.80
N GLY A 137 26.00 2.10 -15.73
CA GLY A 137 25.77 3.08 -16.80
C GLY A 137 24.38 3.73 -16.78
N TYR A 138 23.66 3.65 -15.65
CA TYR A 138 22.39 4.37 -15.41
C TYR A 138 22.70 5.66 -14.65
N ASP A 139 23.10 6.70 -15.33
CA ASP A 139 23.56 7.97 -14.75
C ASP A 139 22.75 9.20 -15.20
N GLU A 140 21.57 8.98 -15.81
CA GLU A 140 20.71 10.08 -16.28
C GLU A 140 20.13 10.91 -15.14
N LEU A 141 19.93 10.31 -13.95
CA LEU A 141 19.44 11.03 -12.77
C LEU A 141 20.57 11.40 -11.81
N GLN A 142 20.51 12.64 -11.32
CA GLN A 142 21.46 13.14 -10.33
C GLN A 142 21.19 12.54 -8.94
N LYS A 143 22.23 12.55 -8.10
CA LYS A 143 22.20 12.01 -6.75
C LYS A 143 21.08 12.60 -5.87
N GLU A 144 20.72 13.85 -6.11
CA GLU A 144 19.69 14.60 -5.40
C GLU A 144 18.33 13.92 -5.49
N HIS A 145 17.98 13.31 -6.63
CA HIS A 145 16.74 12.53 -6.77
C HIS A 145 16.71 11.31 -5.85
N PHE A 146 17.88 10.71 -5.58
CA PHE A 146 18.00 9.59 -4.65
C PHE A 146 17.97 10.01 -3.17
N LEU A 147 18.12 11.29 -2.88
CA LEU A 147 18.05 11.86 -1.54
C LEU A 147 16.67 12.45 -1.21
N ASN A 148 15.78 12.56 -2.20
CA ASN A 148 14.42 13.03 -1.98
C ASN A 148 13.59 11.94 -1.29
N LEU A 149 12.85 12.31 -0.25
CA LEU A 149 11.98 11.39 0.50
C LEU A 149 10.58 11.28 -0.11
N GLU A 150 10.19 12.33 -0.83
CA GLU A 150 8.88 12.43 -1.43
C GLU A 150 8.81 11.69 -2.77
N TYR A 151 7.59 11.35 -3.19
CA TYR A 151 7.36 10.75 -4.50
C TYR A 151 7.63 11.77 -5.61
N GLU A 152 8.43 11.35 -6.58
CA GLU A 152 8.69 12.09 -7.81
C GLU A 152 8.33 11.22 -9.02
N GLU A 153 7.37 11.67 -9.82
CA GLU A 153 6.93 10.93 -11.01
C GLU A 153 8.09 10.63 -11.98
N ASN A 154 9.00 11.58 -12.20
CA ASN A 154 10.16 11.38 -13.06
C ASN A 154 11.12 10.30 -12.52
N PHE A 155 11.28 10.21 -11.20
CA PHE A 155 12.09 9.18 -10.56
C PHE A 155 11.44 7.80 -10.69
N ASP A 156 10.15 7.70 -10.46
CA ASP A 156 9.40 6.45 -10.61
C ASP A 156 9.43 5.99 -12.09
N LEU A 157 9.16 6.88 -13.03
CA LEU A 157 9.25 6.57 -14.46
C LEU A 157 10.66 6.12 -14.89
N TYR A 158 11.71 6.70 -14.31
CA TYR A 158 13.08 6.27 -14.55
C TYR A 158 13.31 4.84 -14.05
N LEU A 159 12.90 4.54 -12.83
CA LEU A 159 13.02 3.18 -12.26
C LEU A 159 12.20 2.15 -13.04
N TYR A 160 10.98 2.52 -13.44
CA TYR A 160 10.05 1.62 -14.09
C TYR A 160 10.32 1.45 -15.59
N LYS A 161 10.49 2.58 -16.34
CA LYS A 161 10.60 2.55 -17.82
C LYS A 161 12.03 2.49 -18.33
N THR A 162 12.95 3.25 -17.72
CA THR A 162 14.32 3.32 -18.19
C THR A 162 15.13 2.10 -17.75
N ILE A 163 15.05 1.75 -16.45
CA ILE A 163 15.76 0.58 -15.91
C ILE A 163 14.91 -0.69 -16.10
N GLY A 164 13.63 -0.62 -15.74
CA GLY A 164 12.72 -1.75 -15.65
C GLY A 164 12.82 -2.48 -14.32
N TYR A 165 11.67 -2.80 -13.71
CA TYR A 165 11.64 -3.40 -12.37
C TYR A 165 12.32 -4.77 -12.28
N ASP A 166 12.28 -5.58 -13.34
CA ASP A 166 12.96 -6.89 -13.36
C ASP A 166 14.48 -6.74 -13.31
N LYS A 167 15.00 -5.77 -14.07
CA LYS A 167 16.43 -5.47 -14.04
C LYS A 167 16.83 -4.81 -12.73
N LEU A 168 15.99 -3.92 -12.20
CA LEU A 168 16.22 -3.30 -10.91
C LEU A 168 16.28 -4.34 -9.79
N ARG A 169 15.39 -5.36 -9.78
CA ARG A 169 15.47 -6.50 -8.84
C ARG A 169 16.81 -7.23 -8.95
N THR A 170 17.32 -7.41 -10.16
CA THR A 170 18.61 -8.09 -10.36
C THR A 170 19.77 -7.27 -9.85
N LEU A 171 19.78 -5.95 -10.09
CA LEU A 171 20.90 -5.07 -9.75
C LEU A 171 20.93 -4.72 -8.25
N VAL A 172 19.77 -4.48 -7.66
CA VAL A 172 19.65 -3.99 -6.28
C VAL A 172 18.76 -4.89 -5.40
N GLY A 173 18.63 -6.15 -5.79
CA GLY A 173 17.90 -7.15 -5.00
C GLY A 173 18.44 -7.22 -3.58
N GLY A 174 17.52 -7.25 -2.59
CA GLY A 174 17.86 -7.23 -1.17
C GLY A 174 18.08 -5.85 -0.56
N PHE A 175 18.01 -4.75 -1.34
CA PHE A 175 17.97 -3.40 -0.75
C PHE A 175 16.57 -3.00 -0.33
N PHE A 176 15.56 -3.42 -1.09
CA PHE A 176 14.15 -3.13 -0.85
C PHE A 176 13.32 -4.41 -1.00
N VAL A 177 12.20 -4.49 -0.32
CA VAL A 177 11.25 -5.64 -0.44
C VAL A 177 10.57 -5.69 -1.81
N SER A 178 10.49 -4.55 -2.48
CA SER A 178 10.03 -4.42 -3.87
C SER A 178 10.72 -3.25 -4.56
N PRO A 179 10.80 -3.20 -5.91
CA PRO A 179 11.31 -2.04 -6.62
C PRO A 179 10.50 -0.75 -6.33
N TYR A 180 9.20 -0.85 -6.19
CA TYR A 180 8.32 0.29 -5.92
C TYR A 180 8.58 0.89 -4.53
N ALA A 181 8.99 0.10 -3.54
CA ALA A 181 9.42 0.59 -2.23
C ALA A 181 10.58 1.61 -2.28
N ALA A 182 11.30 1.70 -3.41
CA ALA A 182 12.37 2.66 -3.58
C ALA A 182 11.88 4.06 -4.04
N THR A 183 10.61 4.25 -4.40
CA THR A 183 10.11 5.48 -5.01
C THR A 183 9.95 6.64 -4.04
N SER A 184 9.51 6.37 -2.81
CA SER A 184 9.42 7.36 -1.74
C SER A 184 9.52 6.71 -0.35
N LEU A 185 9.69 7.53 0.69
CA LEU A 185 9.71 7.04 2.07
C LEU A 185 8.35 6.45 2.48
N ARG A 186 7.25 7.03 2.01
CA ARG A 186 5.89 6.51 2.22
C ARG A 186 5.71 5.14 1.58
N GLU A 187 6.14 4.99 0.32
CA GLU A 187 6.06 3.70 -0.38
C GLU A 187 6.99 2.65 0.24
N TYR A 188 8.13 3.07 0.78
CA TYR A 188 9.01 2.19 1.54
C TYR A 188 8.33 1.61 2.78
N PHE A 189 7.61 2.47 3.54
CA PHE A 189 6.84 2.02 4.69
C PHE A 189 5.70 1.10 4.26
N ALA A 190 4.86 1.52 3.31
CA ALA A 190 3.67 0.79 2.89
C ALA A 190 4.02 -0.59 2.28
N ASN A 191 5.05 -0.68 1.43
CA ASN A 191 5.50 -1.96 0.86
C ASN A 191 6.11 -2.90 1.91
N GLY A 192 6.86 -2.36 2.88
CA GLY A 192 7.38 -3.15 3.99
C GLY A 192 6.26 -3.68 4.88
N PHE A 193 5.26 -2.86 5.16
CA PHE A 193 4.06 -3.22 5.91
C PHE A 193 3.26 -4.32 5.20
N GLU A 194 3.01 -4.17 3.89
CA GLU A 194 2.39 -5.20 3.05
C GLU A 194 3.15 -6.53 3.15
N ASN A 195 4.47 -6.48 2.99
CA ASN A 195 5.31 -7.69 3.02
C ASN A 195 5.29 -8.36 4.41
N TYR A 196 5.30 -7.57 5.49
CA TYR A 196 5.23 -8.04 6.85
C TYR A 196 3.94 -8.83 7.13
N PHE A 197 2.78 -8.30 6.73
CA PHE A 197 1.49 -8.92 7.04
C PHE A 197 1.02 -9.98 6.04
N LEU A 198 1.49 -9.93 4.79
CA LEU A 198 1.03 -10.85 3.74
C LEU A 198 2.05 -11.93 3.33
N LYS A 199 3.34 -11.74 3.65
CA LYS A 199 4.38 -12.68 3.20
C LYS A 199 5.25 -13.16 4.34
N SER A 200 6.30 -12.39 4.67
CA SER A 200 7.33 -12.81 5.63
C SER A 200 7.87 -11.64 6.44
N PRO A 201 7.51 -11.56 7.74
CA PRO A 201 8.16 -10.63 8.67
C PRO A 201 9.69 -10.81 8.71
N GLU A 202 10.17 -12.05 8.57
CA GLU A 202 11.60 -12.38 8.60
C GLU A 202 12.34 -11.78 7.40
N GLU A 203 11.70 -11.72 6.24
CA GLU A 203 12.27 -11.06 5.05
C GLU A 203 12.40 -9.56 5.29
N VAL A 204 11.35 -8.92 5.83
CA VAL A 204 11.40 -7.50 6.20
C VAL A 204 12.49 -7.24 7.22
N SER A 205 12.62 -8.08 8.26
CA SER A 205 13.67 -7.96 9.28
C SER A 205 15.09 -8.02 8.71
N LYS A 206 15.32 -8.90 7.72
CA LYS A 206 16.63 -9.03 7.07
C LYS A 206 16.96 -7.88 6.15
N ILE A 207 15.99 -7.46 5.34
CA ILE A 207 16.18 -6.42 4.33
C ILE A 207 16.13 -5.03 4.98
N SER A 208 15.22 -4.80 5.92
CA SER A 208 14.82 -3.48 6.42
C SER A 208 14.60 -3.51 7.94
N PRO A 209 15.67 -3.71 8.75
CA PRO A 209 15.52 -3.89 10.19
C PRO A 209 14.92 -2.70 10.94
N ALA A 210 15.20 -1.45 10.54
CA ALA A 210 14.58 -0.30 11.17
C ALA A 210 13.07 -0.24 10.86
N LEU A 211 12.70 -0.51 9.61
CA LEU A 211 11.32 -0.61 9.19
C LEU A 211 10.59 -1.76 9.92
N PHE A 212 11.20 -2.94 10.01
CA PHE A 212 10.65 -4.08 10.75
C PHE A 212 10.33 -3.71 12.20
N ASN A 213 11.28 -3.06 12.90
CA ASN A 213 11.09 -2.65 14.29
C ASN A 213 9.91 -1.70 14.46
N LYS A 214 9.68 -0.80 13.49
CA LYS A 214 8.53 0.12 13.53
C LYS A 214 7.21 -0.60 13.26
N ILE A 215 7.18 -1.51 12.30
CA ILE A 215 5.96 -2.28 11.99
C ILE A 215 5.59 -3.21 13.15
N SER A 216 6.57 -3.86 13.79
CA SER A 216 6.32 -4.78 14.91
C SER A 216 5.65 -4.09 16.11
N LEU A 217 5.86 -2.77 16.31
CA LEU A 217 5.19 -2.00 17.36
C LEU A 217 3.66 -2.02 17.23
N PHE A 218 3.12 -2.16 16.02
CA PHE A 218 1.67 -2.27 15.81
C PHE A 218 1.11 -3.60 16.29
N SER A 219 1.91 -4.67 16.24
CA SER A 219 1.53 -6.00 16.73
C SER A 219 1.52 -6.08 18.27
N GLU A 220 2.29 -5.21 18.93
CA GLU A 220 2.48 -5.20 20.39
C GLU A 220 1.64 -4.14 21.10
N LYS A 221 1.05 -3.16 20.38
CA LYS A 221 0.24 -2.09 21.01
C LYS A 221 -0.98 -2.70 21.70
N PRO A 222 -1.09 -2.57 23.03
CA PRO A 222 -2.29 -3.01 23.74
C PRO A 222 -3.50 -2.18 23.29
N VAL A 223 -4.65 -2.80 23.34
CA VAL A 223 -5.99 -2.24 23.02
C VAL A 223 -6.38 -1.10 23.96
#